data_2b01abc76bb59ded4230d88b3ceb8fa4
#
_entry.id   2b01abc76bb59ded4230d88b3ceb8fa4
#
_cell.length_a   1.000
_cell.length_b   1.000
_cell.length_c   1.000
_cell.angle_alpha   90.00
_cell.angle_beta   90.00
_cell.angle_gamma   90.00
#
_symmetry.space_group_name_H-M   'P 1'
#
loop_
_entity.id
_entity.type
_entity.pdbx_description
1 polymer ?
#
loop_
_entity_poly.entity_id
_entity_poly.type
_entity_poly.pdbx_seq_one_letter_code
_entity_poly.pdbx_strand_id
1 'polypeptide(L)'
;MKKFLLIAAAFVLTVFIGKSVYDVVLNARYEPQTGDVIFHASSSFQSAAIKLGTLSRYSHCGIVVVKNGNPYVLEAEKGVELTPMNKWIKRGRLCHHYRVMRLKDPKQLKLNYSLGGRYDMAFRLNNGKYYCSELVWEVYKKNGVLLCDTKALNEYHFLYLPFLQKHIKSRGFGMDQQVVAPADLVRSSKLRTVSYGYFKPVWL
;
A
#
# COMPACT_ATOMS: atom_id res chain seq x y z
N MET A 1 -38.25 -21.37 -1.42
CA MET A 1 -36.82 -21.47 -1.13
C MET A 1 -35.92 -21.57 -2.40
N LYS A 2 -36.10 -22.55 -3.30
CA LYS A 2 -35.25 -22.72 -4.49
C LYS A 2 -35.19 -21.48 -5.42
N LYS A 3 -36.30 -20.81 -5.68
CA LYS A 3 -36.33 -19.58 -6.53
C LYS A 3 -35.58 -18.42 -5.90
N PHE A 4 -35.62 -18.25 -4.58
CA PHE A 4 -34.89 -17.20 -3.86
C PHE A 4 -33.38 -17.43 -3.89
N LEU A 5 -32.97 -18.70 -3.72
CA LEU A 5 -31.54 -19.06 -3.87
C LEU A 5 -31.01 -18.81 -5.29
N LEU A 6 -31.79 -19.08 -6.32
CA LEU A 6 -31.41 -18.83 -7.72
C LEU A 6 -31.27 -17.34 -8.01
N ILE A 7 -32.16 -16.50 -7.50
CA ILE A 7 -32.10 -15.04 -7.66
C ILE A 7 -30.87 -14.47 -6.92
N ALA A 8 -30.61 -14.93 -5.69
CA ALA A 8 -29.44 -14.51 -4.93
C ALA A 8 -28.14 -14.93 -5.61
N ALA A 9 -28.06 -16.16 -6.14
CA ALA A 9 -26.90 -16.63 -6.88
C ALA A 9 -26.66 -15.84 -8.18
N ALA A 10 -27.73 -15.54 -8.93
CA ALA A 10 -27.65 -14.72 -10.14
C ALA A 10 -27.18 -13.30 -9.82
N PHE A 11 -27.68 -12.69 -8.74
CA PHE A 11 -27.24 -11.36 -8.30
C PHE A 11 -25.75 -11.34 -7.92
N VAL A 12 -25.29 -12.33 -7.14
CA VAL A 12 -23.87 -12.46 -6.77
C VAL A 12 -23.00 -12.64 -8.00
N LEU A 13 -23.44 -13.46 -8.96
CA LEU A 13 -22.70 -13.68 -10.21
C LEU A 13 -22.61 -12.40 -11.05
N THR A 14 -23.70 -11.64 -11.16
CA THR A 14 -23.73 -10.36 -11.89
C THR A 14 -22.79 -9.34 -11.27
N VAL A 15 -22.78 -9.23 -9.94
CA VAL A 15 -21.85 -8.33 -9.21
C VAL A 15 -20.41 -8.76 -9.43
N PHE A 16 -20.12 -10.07 -9.43
CA PHE A 16 -18.77 -10.60 -9.63
C PHE A 16 -18.26 -10.34 -11.06
N ILE A 17 -19.12 -10.57 -12.06
CA ILE A 17 -18.78 -10.29 -13.47
C ILE A 17 -18.58 -8.79 -13.68
N GLY A 18 -19.48 -7.95 -13.16
CA GLY A 18 -19.37 -6.50 -13.25
C GLY A 18 -18.07 -5.97 -12.64
N LYS A 19 -17.66 -6.50 -11.48
CA LYS A 19 -16.39 -6.15 -10.86
C LYS A 19 -15.20 -6.58 -11.71
N SER A 20 -15.21 -7.80 -12.25
CA SER A 20 -14.11 -8.31 -13.09
C SER A 20 -13.95 -7.48 -14.36
N VAL A 21 -15.05 -7.09 -15.00
CA VAL A 21 -15.03 -6.22 -16.19
C VAL A 21 -14.50 -4.83 -15.82
N TYR A 22 -14.95 -4.27 -14.70
CA TYR A 22 -14.46 -2.97 -14.20
C TYR A 22 -12.95 -3.00 -13.96
N ASP A 23 -12.41 -4.03 -13.30
CA ASP A 23 -10.99 -4.16 -13.03
C ASP A 23 -10.16 -4.29 -14.33
N VAL A 24 -10.66 -5.04 -15.31
CA VAL A 24 -10.01 -5.17 -16.64
C VAL A 24 -9.96 -3.83 -17.35
N VAL A 25 -11.08 -3.10 -17.40
CA VAL A 25 -11.15 -1.78 -18.05
C VAL A 25 -10.26 -0.75 -17.33
N LEU A 26 -10.25 -0.78 -15.98
CA LEU A 26 -9.41 0.11 -15.19
C LEU A 26 -7.92 -0.12 -15.49
N ASN A 27 -7.50 -1.38 -15.58
CA ASN A 27 -6.11 -1.74 -15.86
C ASN A 27 -5.70 -1.44 -17.31
N ALA A 28 -6.56 -1.69 -18.28
CA ALA A 28 -6.29 -1.40 -19.69
C ALA A 28 -6.10 0.09 -20.00
N ARG A 29 -6.65 0.97 -19.14
CA ARG A 29 -6.55 2.43 -19.27
C ARG A 29 -5.52 3.07 -18.33
N TYR A 30 -4.86 2.26 -17.50
CA TYR A 30 -3.92 2.81 -16.54
C TYR A 30 -2.59 3.16 -17.21
N GLU A 31 -2.26 4.42 -17.13
CA GLU A 31 -0.95 4.96 -17.46
C GLU A 31 -0.25 5.40 -16.17
N PRO A 32 0.93 4.84 -15.84
CA PRO A 32 1.69 5.22 -14.66
C PRO A 32 2.02 6.71 -14.64
N GLN A 33 1.74 7.37 -13.52
CA GLN A 33 2.07 8.79 -13.33
C GLN A 33 2.92 8.96 -12.07
N THR A 34 3.87 9.87 -12.15
CA THR A 34 4.66 10.26 -10.97
C THR A 34 3.72 10.81 -9.89
N GLY A 35 3.83 10.22 -8.68
CA GLY A 35 2.96 10.52 -7.56
C GLY A 35 1.82 9.52 -7.35
N ASP A 36 1.62 8.52 -8.22
CA ASP A 36 0.70 7.41 -7.88
C ASP A 36 1.25 6.64 -6.67
N VAL A 37 0.37 6.22 -5.76
CA VAL A 37 0.75 5.36 -4.64
C VAL A 37 0.41 3.92 -5.00
N ILE A 38 1.39 3.04 -4.90
CA ILE A 38 1.22 1.62 -5.20
C ILE A 38 1.36 0.78 -3.93
N PHE A 39 0.52 -0.26 -3.82
CA PHE A 39 0.41 -1.14 -2.66
C PHE A 39 0.49 -2.60 -3.08
N HIS A 40 1.17 -3.42 -2.28
CA HIS A 40 1.10 -4.89 -2.36
C HIS A 40 1.30 -5.55 -0.98
N ALA A 41 1.26 -6.88 -0.94
CA ALA A 41 1.68 -7.67 0.21
C ALA A 41 3.02 -8.35 -0.10
N SER A 42 4.03 -8.12 0.73
CA SER A 42 5.28 -8.87 0.65
C SER A 42 5.15 -10.26 1.32
N SER A 43 6.13 -11.15 1.13
CA SER A 43 6.10 -12.53 1.65
C SER A 43 6.76 -12.70 3.03
N SER A 44 7.19 -11.61 3.67
CA SER A 44 7.89 -11.67 4.95
C SER A 44 6.95 -11.96 6.14
N PHE A 45 7.52 -12.45 7.25
CA PHE A 45 6.79 -12.56 8.53
C PHE A 45 6.25 -11.20 8.99
N GLN A 46 7.04 -10.14 8.83
CA GLN A 46 6.62 -8.78 9.13
C GLN A 46 5.38 -8.37 8.31
N SER A 47 5.31 -8.77 7.04
CA SER A 47 4.13 -8.56 6.20
C SER A 47 2.89 -9.23 6.79
N ALA A 48 3.01 -10.45 7.29
CA ALA A 48 1.90 -11.16 7.93
C ALA A 48 1.43 -10.42 9.19
N ALA A 49 2.36 -9.98 10.04
CA ALA A 49 2.05 -9.20 11.24
C ALA A 49 1.34 -7.88 10.91
N ILE A 50 1.84 -7.12 9.95
CA ILE A 50 1.21 -5.86 9.51
C ILE A 50 -0.21 -6.12 9.00
N LYS A 51 -0.42 -7.13 8.15
CA LYS A 51 -1.75 -7.44 7.61
C LYS A 51 -2.76 -7.82 8.69
N LEU A 52 -2.35 -8.67 9.63
CA LEU A 52 -3.19 -9.08 10.74
C LEU A 52 -3.49 -7.91 11.68
N GLY A 53 -2.47 -7.16 12.07
CA GLY A 53 -2.63 -6.04 12.99
C GLY A 53 -3.44 -4.88 12.42
N THR A 54 -3.41 -4.66 11.12
CA THR A 54 -4.13 -3.56 10.45
C THR A 54 -5.41 -3.97 9.74
N LEU A 55 -5.76 -5.27 9.78
CA LEU A 55 -6.88 -5.87 9.03
C LEU A 55 -6.85 -5.44 7.55
N SER A 56 -5.69 -5.51 6.94
CA SER A 56 -5.47 -5.11 5.55
C SER A 56 -4.77 -6.21 4.77
N ARG A 57 -5.06 -6.31 3.48
CA ARG A 57 -4.29 -7.17 2.58
C ARG A 57 -2.96 -6.57 2.14
N TYR A 58 -2.72 -5.29 2.42
CA TYR A 58 -1.51 -4.58 2.03
C TYR A 58 -0.57 -4.42 3.21
N SER A 59 0.71 -4.70 2.98
CA SER A 59 1.77 -4.58 3.97
C SER A 59 2.97 -3.77 3.49
N HIS A 60 2.97 -3.38 2.22
CA HIS A 60 4.03 -2.60 1.61
C HIS A 60 3.47 -1.60 0.61
N CYS A 61 4.14 -0.46 0.46
CA CYS A 61 3.73 0.58 -0.48
C CYS A 61 4.94 1.41 -0.93
N GLY A 62 4.73 2.17 -2.00
CA GLY A 62 5.69 3.12 -2.54
C GLY A 62 5.01 4.14 -3.43
N ILE A 63 5.79 5.05 -4.01
CA ILE A 63 5.34 6.08 -4.93
C ILE A 63 5.86 5.76 -6.33
N VAL A 64 4.97 5.77 -7.31
CA VAL A 64 5.36 5.62 -8.72
C VAL A 64 6.12 6.87 -9.17
N VAL A 65 7.24 6.66 -9.83
CA VAL A 65 8.09 7.70 -10.42
C VAL A 65 8.36 7.33 -11.86
N VAL A 66 7.93 8.15 -12.79
CA VAL A 66 8.21 7.96 -14.22
C VAL A 66 9.47 8.72 -14.59
N LYS A 67 10.50 8.01 -15.07
CA LYS A 67 11.76 8.57 -15.57
C LYS A 67 12.02 8.08 -17.00
N ASN A 68 12.20 9.01 -17.91
CA ASN A 68 12.46 8.69 -19.34
C ASN A 68 11.45 7.69 -19.91
N GLY A 69 10.16 7.89 -19.59
CA GLY A 69 9.07 7.01 -20.02
C GLY A 69 8.95 5.67 -19.27
N ASN A 70 9.88 5.35 -18.36
CA ASN A 70 9.87 4.09 -17.61
C ASN A 70 9.35 4.29 -16.18
N PRO A 71 8.41 3.45 -15.72
CA PRO A 71 7.90 3.54 -14.36
C PRO A 71 8.79 2.80 -13.36
N TYR A 72 9.08 3.48 -12.26
CA TYR A 72 9.77 2.98 -11.07
C TYR A 72 8.88 3.15 -9.87
N VAL A 73 9.20 2.47 -8.78
CA VAL A 73 8.61 2.70 -7.47
C VAL A 73 9.68 3.22 -6.53
N LEU A 74 9.48 4.40 -5.99
CA LEU A 74 10.23 4.93 -4.87
C LEU A 74 9.69 4.26 -3.61
N GLU A 75 10.53 3.51 -2.94
CA GLU A 75 10.17 2.72 -1.77
C GLU A 75 11.25 2.75 -0.69
N ALA A 76 10.89 2.35 0.51
CA ALA A 76 11.85 1.97 1.53
C ALA A 76 11.71 0.46 1.79
N GLU A 77 12.75 -0.32 1.46
CA GLU A 77 12.86 -1.77 1.73
C GLU A 77 14.16 -2.09 2.46
N LYS A 78 15.31 -1.88 1.86
CA LYS A 78 16.63 -1.95 2.53
C LYS A 78 17.11 -0.58 2.96
N GLY A 79 16.68 0.42 2.29
CA GLY A 79 16.81 1.85 2.42
C GLY A 79 15.86 2.49 1.43
N VAL A 80 16.00 3.77 1.14
CA VAL A 80 15.20 4.47 0.12
C VAL A 80 15.79 4.17 -1.25
N GLU A 81 15.01 3.56 -2.13
CA GLU A 81 15.44 3.11 -3.45
C GLU A 81 14.40 3.28 -4.54
N LEU A 82 14.85 3.26 -5.80
CA LEU A 82 13.99 3.22 -6.98
C LEU A 82 14.05 1.82 -7.59
N THR A 83 12.97 1.11 -7.48
CA THR A 83 12.81 -0.23 -8.04
C THR A 83 11.99 -0.16 -9.33
N PRO A 84 12.43 -0.78 -10.46
CA PRO A 84 11.58 -0.91 -11.63
C PRO A 84 10.21 -1.49 -11.27
N MET A 85 9.13 -0.84 -11.72
CA MET A 85 7.77 -1.13 -11.25
C MET A 85 7.35 -2.58 -11.51
N ASN A 86 7.79 -3.17 -12.64
CA ASN A 86 7.54 -4.57 -12.96
C ASN A 86 8.21 -5.54 -11.97
N LYS A 87 9.44 -5.24 -11.52
CA LYS A 87 10.15 -6.02 -10.49
C LYS A 87 9.45 -5.86 -9.15
N TRP A 88 9.03 -4.65 -8.81
CA TRP A 88 8.32 -4.34 -7.58
C TRP A 88 7.01 -5.13 -7.46
N ILE A 89 6.18 -5.12 -8.51
CA ILE A 89 4.91 -5.86 -8.55
C ILE A 89 5.15 -7.38 -8.41
N LYS A 90 6.19 -7.92 -9.08
CA LYS A 90 6.53 -9.34 -8.99
C LYS A 90 6.96 -9.80 -7.59
N ARG A 91 7.43 -8.91 -6.73
CA ARG A 91 7.75 -9.24 -5.33
C ARG A 91 6.50 -9.42 -4.46
N GLY A 92 5.34 -8.96 -4.92
CA GLY A 92 4.07 -9.17 -4.24
C GLY A 92 3.78 -10.66 -4.06
N ARG A 93 3.27 -11.04 -2.89
CA ARG A 93 2.97 -12.42 -2.54
C ARG A 93 1.81 -12.96 -3.38
N LEU A 94 1.91 -14.24 -3.76
CA LEU A 94 0.84 -15.03 -4.40
C LEU A 94 -0.10 -14.21 -5.30
N CYS A 95 -0.07 -14.47 -6.60
CA CYS A 95 -0.92 -13.83 -7.60
C CYS A 95 -0.62 -12.34 -7.87
N HIS A 96 0.55 -11.83 -7.43
CA HIS A 96 1.01 -10.47 -7.72
C HIS A 96 -0.07 -9.39 -7.51
N HIS A 97 -0.84 -9.55 -6.42
CA HIS A 97 -1.91 -8.62 -6.09
C HIS A 97 -1.32 -7.24 -5.77
N TYR A 98 -1.72 -6.25 -6.54
CA TYR A 98 -1.34 -4.85 -6.35
C TYR A 98 -2.56 -3.94 -6.47
N ARG A 99 -2.45 -2.74 -5.94
CA ARG A 99 -3.40 -1.65 -6.12
C ARG A 99 -2.64 -0.36 -6.33
N VAL A 100 -3.02 0.40 -7.34
CA VAL A 100 -2.49 1.74 -7.58
C VAL A 100 -3.59 2.76 -7.31
N MET A 101 -3.23 3.79 -6.56
CA MET A 101 -4.14 4.87 -6.22
C MET A 101 -3.50 6.21 -6.57
N ARG A 102 -4.33 7.16 -7.01
CA ARG A 102 -3.94 8.51 -7.43
C ARG A 102 -4.72 9.54 -6.63
N LEU A 103 -4.14 10.71 -6.40
CA LEU A 103 -4.87 11.83 -5.83
C LEU A 103 -6.15 12.11 -6.64
N LYS A 104 -7.24 12.38 -5.93
CA LYS A 104 -8.50 12.83 -6.55
C LYS A 104 -8.33 14.21 -7.16
N ASP A 105 -7.66 15.10 -6.42
CA ASP A 105 -7.30 16.44 -6.86
C ASP A 105 -5.87 16.41 -7.39
N PRO A 106 -5.66 16.47 -8.71
CA PRO A 106 -4.34 16.40 -9.30
C PRO A 106 -3.43 17.49 -8.76
N LYS A 107 -2.27 17.11 -8.24
CA LYS A 107 -1.24 18.03 -7.77
C LYS A 107 0.11 17.52 -8.23
N GLN A 108 0.92 18.40 -8.78
CA GLN A 108 2.30 18.06 -9.08
C GLN A 108 3.08 17.92 -7.76
N LEU A 109 3.53 16.72 -7.46
CA LEU A 109 4.33 16.45 -6.27
C LEU A 109 5.81 16.72 -6.55
N LYS A 110 6.42 17.51 -5.68
CA LYS A 110 7.88 17.63 -5.63
C LYS A 110 8.43 16.43 -4.86
N LEU A 111 9.04 15.49 -5.56
CA LEU A 111 9.61 14.29 -4.95
C LEU A 111 11.02 14.60 -4.44
N ASN A 112 11.13 15.30 -3.31
CA ASN A 112 12.39 15.54 -2.63
C ASN A 112 12.71 14.32 -1.75
N TYR A 113 13.58 13.46 -2.22
CA TYR A 113 14.05 12.29 -1.50
C TYR A 113 15.54 12.05 -1.76
N SER A 114 16.22 11.52 -0.76
CA SER A 114 17.58 11.01 -0.91
C SER A 114 17.54 9.50 -1.00
N LEU A 115 18.22 8.94 -1.99
CA LEU A 115 18.40 7.49 -2.11
C LEU A 115 19.41 6.98 -1.08
N GLY A 116 19.27 5.71 -0.69
CA GLY A 116 20.18 5.06 0.27
C GLY A 116 19.65 5.09 1.70
N GLY A 117 20.58 5.15 2.66
CA GLY A 117 20.23 5.04 4.08
C GLY A 117 19.90 3.60 4.49
N ARG A 118 19.27 3.46 5.66
CA ARG A 118 18.83 2.16 6.20
C ARG A 118 17.33 2.18 6.40
N TYR A 119 16.71 1.03 6.21
CA TYR A 119 15.30 0.83 6.55
C TYR A 119 15.07 1.04 8.05
N ASP A 120 14.01 1.74 8.41
CA ASP A 120 13.65 1.90 9.82
C ASP A 120 12.91 0.68 10.37
N MET A 121 13.69 -0.25 10.94
CA MET A 121 13.13 -1.43 11.61
C MET A 121 12.40 -1.11 12.91
N ALA A 122 12.57 0.10 13.45
CA ALA A 122 11.92 0.57 14.67
C ALA A 122 10.60 1.30 14.41
N PHE A 123 10.25 1.55 13.15
CA PHE A 123 9.02 2.25 12.73
C PHE A 123 8.80 3.59 13.47
N ARG A 124 9.87 4.33 13.72
CA ARG A 124 9.82 5.62 14.40
C ARG A 124 9.74 6.74 13.38
N LEU A 125 8.78 7.62 13.55
CA LEU A 125 8.67 8.82 12.72
C LEU A 125 9.79 9.82 13.01
N ASN A 126 10.20 10.58 11.99
CA ASN A 126 11.12 11.73 12.10
C ASN A 126 12.53 11.39 12.67
N ASN A 127 13.07 10.22 12.41
CA ASN A 127 14.38 9.78 12.92
C ASN A 127 15.49 9.73 11.83
N GLY A 128 15.22 10.29 10.63
CA GLY A 128 16.14 10.30 9.50
C GLY A 128 16.26 8.96 8.75
N LYS A 129 15.48 7.96 9.13
CA LYS A 129 15.29 6.70 8.42
C LYS A 129 13.85 6.60 7.96
N TYR A 130 13.57 5.67 7.05
CA TYR A 130 12.24 5.49 6.53
C TYR A 130 11.83 4.02 6.54
N TYR A 131 10.58 3.76 6.88
CA TYR A 131 9.88 2.56 6.46
C TYR A 131 8.89 2.90 5.34
N CYS A 132 8.34 1.91 4.66
CA CYS A 132 7.65 2.10 3.38
C CYS A 132 6.51 3.14 3.41
N SER A 133 5.61 3.04 4.38
CA SER A 133 4.46 3.93 4.48
C SER A 133 4.79 5.31 5.03
N GLU A 134 5.81 5.42 5.89
CA GLU A 134 6.32 6.71 6.33
C GLU A 134 6.90 7.51 5.15
N LEU A 135 7.70 6.87 4.30
CA LEU A 135 8.27 7.53 3.11
C LEU A 135 7.15 8.13 2.24
N VAL A 136 6.10 7.35 1.95
CA VAL A 136 4.95 7.84 1.18
C VAL A 136 4.27 9.00 1.90
N TRP A 137 3.98 8.83 3.18
CA TRP A 137 3.28 9.83 4.00
C TRP A 137 4.06 11.15 4.09
N GLU A 138 5.38 11.08 4.33
CA GLU A 138 6.26 12.24 4.41
C GLU A 138 6.36 13.01 3.08
N VAL A 139 6.51 12.30 1.97
CA VAL A 139 6.56 12.93 0.64
C VAL A 139 5.26 13.70 0.39
N TYR A 140 4.12 13.11 0.66
CA TYR A 140 2.84 13.79 0.46
C TYR A 140 2.64 14.95 1.44
N LYS A 141 2.97 14.77 2.71
CA LYS A 141 2.89 15.80 3.75
C LYS A 141 3.74 17.03 3.41
N LYS A 142 4.98 16.82 2.95
CA LYS A 142 5.87 17.90 2.48
C LYS A 142 5.32 18.66 1.27
N ASN A 143 4.41 18.05 0.52
CA ASN A 143 3.68 18.70 -0.57
C ASN A 143 2.33 19.29 -0.13
N GLY A 144 2.08 19.38 1.17
CA GLY A 144 0.83 19.94 1.72
C GLY A 144 -0.38 19.02 1.59
N VAL A 145 -0.16 17.70 1.42
CA VAL A 145 -1.23 16.70 1.34
C VAL A 145 -1.08 15.69 2.47
N LEU A 146 -1.88 15.83 3.51
CA LEU A 146 -1.95 14.84 4.59
C LEU A 146 -2.86 13.70 4.15
N LEU A 147 -2.30 12.55 3.80
CA LEU A 147 -3.07 11.39 3.33
C LEU A 147 -3.87 10.72 4.45
N CYS A 148 -3.34 10.67 5.64
CA CYS A 148 -3.98 10.16 6.85
C CYS A 148 -3.28 10.72 8.09
N ASP A 149 -3.93 10.63 9.25
CA ASP A 149 -3.31 10.90 10.54
C ASP A 149 -2.42 9.72 10.96
N THR A 150 -1.48 9.98 11.87
CA THR A 150 -0.73 8.93 12.56
C THR A 150 -1.63 8.23 13.57
N LYS A 151 -1.31 6.98 13.91
CA LYS A 151 -2.00 6.21 14.94
C LYS A 151 -1.00 5.56 15.88
N ALA A 152 -1.36 5.43 17.13
CA ALA A 152 -0.60 4.63 18.06
C ALA A 152 -0.75 3.13 17.74
N LEU A 153 0.27 2.33 18.01
CA LEU A 153 0.22 0.89 17.77
C LEU A 153 -0.94 0.20 18.51
N ASN A 154 -1.36 0.71 19.66
CA ASN A 154 -2.50 0.18 20.40
C ASN A 154 -3.87 0.47 19.76
N GLU A 155 -3.94 1.36 18.80
CA GLU A 155 -5.16 1.61 18.01
C GLU A 155 -5.41 0.58 16.90
N TYR A 156 -4.44 -0.29 16.63
CA TYR A 156 -4.58 -1.38 15.69
C TYR A 156 -4.97 -2.69 16.39
N HIS A 157 -5.39 -3.68 15.62
CA HIS A 157 -5.82 -4.99 16.12
C HIS A 157 -4.71 -5.83 16.77
N PHE A 158 -3.50 -5.31 16.91
CA PHE A 158 -2.42 -5.97 17.66
C PHE A 158 -2.80 -6.28 19.11
N LEU A 159 -3.70 -5.50 19.72
CA LEU A 159 -4.20 -5.72 21.09
C LEU A 159 -4.90 -7.08 21.26
N TYR A 160 -5.54 -7.57 20.20
CA TYR A 160 -6.27 -8.84 20.21
C TYR A 160 -5.41 -10.05 19.82
N LEU A 161 -4.11 -9.86 19.60
CA LEU A 161 -3.17 -10.88 19.13
C LEU A 161 -1.95 -10.96 20.06
N PRO A 162 -2.04 -11.66 21.22
CA PRO A 162 -1.00 -11.66 22.26
C PRO A 162 0.39 -12.02 21.75
N PHE A 163 0.49 -12.92 20.77
CA PHE A 163 1.76 -13.31 20.17
C PHE A 163 2.40 -12.17 19.37
N LEU A 164 1.60 -11.32 18.68
CA LEU A 164 2.09 -10.13 17.99
C LEU A 164 2.49 -9.04 18.98
N GLN A 165 1.74 -8.84 20.05
CA GLN A 165 2.13 -7.91 21.12
C GLN A 165 3.48 -8.29 21.73
N LYS A 166 3.67 -9.58 22.06
CA LYS A 166 4.94 -10.09 22.58
C LYS A 166 6.08 -9.83 21.58
N HIS A 167 5.86 -10.06 20.29
CA HIS A 167 6.83 -9.82 19.24
C HIS A 167 7.16 -8.33 19.09
N ILE A 168 6.16 -7.44 19.14
CA ILE A 168 6.31 -5.99 19.10
C ILE A 168 7.14 -5.51 20.31
N LYS A 169 6.74 -5.90 21.51
CA LYS A 169 7.45 -5.54 22.76
C LYS A 169 8.88 -6.05 22.80
N SER A 170 9.14 -7.28 22.33
CA SER A 170 10.50 -7.86 22.29
C SER A 170 11.46 -7.10 21.37
N ARG A 171 10.92 -6.30 20.43
CA ARG A 171 11.69 -5.41 19.56
C ARG A 171 11.84 -3.99 20.10
N GLY A 172 11.36 -3.71 21.32
CA GLY A 172 11.48 -2.41 21.96
C GLY A 172 10.47 -1.37 21.45
N PHE A 173 9.35 -1.80 20.84
CA PHE A 173 8.28 -0.87 20.47
C PHE A 173 7.38 -0.57 21.66
N GLY A 174 7.12 0.72 21.90
CA GLY A 174 6.02 1.17 22.78
C GLY A 174 4.67 0.99 22.07
N MET A 175 3.65 0.58 22.81
CA MET A 175 2.30 0.44 22.24
C MET A 175 1.64 1.79 21.94
N ASP A 176 2.15 2.86 22.51
CA ASP A 176 1.80 4.27 22.28
C ASP A 176 2.56 4.90 21.11
N GLN A 177 3.53 4.18 20.53
CA GLN A 177 4.34 4.67 19.42
C GLN A 177 3.44 5.01 18.23
N GLN A 178 3.58 6.25 17.74
CA GLN A 178 2.88 6.74 16.56
C GLN A 178 3.50 6.17 15.28
N VAL A 179 2.66 5.64 14.41
CA VAL A 179 3.05 5.06 13.12
C VAL A 179 2.05 5.43 12.03
N VAL A 180 2.44 5.19 10.79
CA VAL A 180 1.56 5.19 9.60
C VAL A 180 1.63 3.80 8.98
N ALA A 181 0.50 3.13 8.85
CA ALA A 181 0.47 1.83 8.17
C ALA A 181 0.07 1.97 6.69
N PRO A 182 0.48 1.02 5.81
CA PRO A 182 -0.03 0.97 4.44
C PRO A 182 -1.57 0.90 4.38
N ALA A 183 -2.19 0.33 5.41
CA ALA A 183 -3.64 0.26 5.58
C ALA A 183 -4.30 1.63 5.73
N ASP A 184 -3.64 2.58 6.38
CA ASP A 184 -4.18 3.94 6.58
C ASP A 184 -4.10 4.71 5.27
N LEU A 185 -2.99 4.60 4.56
CA LEU A 185 -2.79 5.23 3.25
C LEU A 185 -3.80 4.73 2.21
N VAL A 186 -4.02 3.40 2.13
CA VAL A 186 -4.96 2.82 1.16
C VAL A 186 -6.43 3.17 1.45
N ARG A 187 -6.73 3.56 2.69
CA ARG A 187 -8.06 4.03 3.12
C ARG A 187 -8.23 5.54 2.98
N SER A 188 -7.21 6.26 2.56
CA SER A 188 -7.25 7.71 2.41
C SER A 188 -8.40 8.15 1.50
N SER A 189 -9.24 9.05 1.99
CA SER A 189 -10.33 9.65 1.22
C SER A 189 -9.83 10.55 0.08
N LYS A 190 -8.56 10.97 0.12
CA LYS A 190 -7.90 11.80 -0.88
C LYS A 190 -7.43 11.02 -2.10
N LEU A 191 -7.39 9.69 -2.01
CA LEU A 191 -6.94 8.81 -3.09
C LEU A 191 -8.13 8.11 -3.76
N ARG A 192 -8.02 7.86 -5.07
CA ARG A 192 -8.90 6.98 -5.84
C ARG A 192 -8.11 5.86 -6.48
N THR A 193 -8.68 4.69 -6.61
CA THR A 193 -8.06 3.56 -7.33
C THR A 193 -8.01 3.87 -8.82
N VAL A 194 -6.85 3.64 -9.44
CA VAL A 194 -6.62 3.80 -10.88
C VAL A 194 -6.13 2.53 -11.55
N SER A 195 -5.61 1.56 -10.79
CA SER A 195 -5.27 0.22 -11.28
C SER A 195 -5.34 -0.77 -10.13
N TYR A 196 -5.73 -2.01 -10.46
CA TYR A 196 -5.88 -3.08 -9.49
C TYR A 196 -5.75 -4.43 -10.18
N GLY A 197 -4.92 -5.33 -9.69
CA GLY A 197 -4.78 -6.62 -10.34
C GLY A 197 -4.12 -7.69 -9.50
N TYR A 198 -4.28 -8.91 -9.99
CA TYR A 198 -3.65 -10.12 -9.46
C TYR A 198 -2.57 -10.67 -10.39
N PHE A 199 -2.53 -10.19 -11.62
CA PHE A 199 -1.66 -10.66 -12.67
C PHE A 199 -0.74 -9.55 -13.17
N LYS A 200 0.17 -9.91 -14.09
CA LYS A 200 1.02 -8.94 -14.76
C LYS A 200 0.15 -7.87 -15.41
N PRO A 201 0.36 -6.60 -15.11
CA PRO A 201 -0.38 -5.52 -15.77
C PRO A 201 -0.15 -5.51 -17.26
N VAL A 202 -1.20 -5.24 -18.04
CA VAL A 202 -1.16 -5.24 -19.53
C VAL A 202 -0.23 -4.14 -20.06
N TRP A 203 0.01 -3.10 -19.26
CA TRP A 203 0.83 -1.94 -19.60
C TRP A 203 2.33 -2.08 -19.21
N LEU A 204 2.80 -3.25 -18.78
CA LEU A 204 4.22 -3.52 -18.46
C LEU A 204 4.90 -4.40 -19.51
#